data_3682c3d0dc37c90a3a56f07e2b575b68
#
_entry.id   3682c3d0dc37c90a3a56f07e2b575b68
#
_cell.length_a   1.000
_cell.length_b   1.000
_cell.length_c   1.000
_cell.angle_alpha   90.00
_cell.angle_beta   90.00
_cell.angle_gamma   90.00
#
_symmetry.space_group_name_H-M   'P 1'
#
loop_
_entity.id
_entity.type
_entity.pdbx_description
1 polymer ?
#
loop_
_entity_poly.entity_id
_entity_poly.type
_entity_poly.pdbx_seq_one_letter_code
_entity_poly.pdbx_strand_id
1 'polypeptide(L)'
;RVYTEDFEIPFTVKNNRIFVNYKPEKNGDYRIFTEINGIKTFADFTVKTDFGTLVKNRIDFIVNRQQYIKSGSSLDGAYLIYDNAKNHMFFEDCIPDHNASAERVGMGLLIAKYLQTHKNDKYKRSLDKYIEFITREIYDEETGYVYGTVGKNQYRIRLYNAPWISMLFTEMYLLEKDGKYLDRVMKLFRIYYSIGGDKFYPNGISILKTLNAFKAAGRQSDFEELYAMFRKHVDNMVKNGTSYPKHEVNYEQTIVSPAATFISEFAIISSEEKYLNAAKIHIETLDRFSGEQPSCHMNEIPIRYWDDYWFGKSMQYGDTFPHYWSCLTARSFNDYYKASKVKKYSEKATECIKNCMCLFTDDGRGSAAYIYPYKTNGRSGEKFDDWANDQDFALYFALETELIGKN
;
A
#
# COMPACT_ATOMS: atom_id res chain seq x y z
N ARG A 1 5.04 -0.12 38.51
CA ARG A 1 3.89 -0.98 38.21
C ARG A 1 3.59 -1.01 36.72
N VAL A 2 2.91 -2.08 36.28
CA VAL A 2 2.40 -2.24 34.90
C VAL A 2 0.91 -2.56 35.01
N TYR A 3 0.05 -1.88 34.25
CA TYR A 3 -1.38 -2.03 34.41
C TYR A 3 -2.15 -1.62 33.15
N THR A 4 -3.37 -2.14 33.01
CA THR A 4 -4.42 -1.60 32.11
C THR A 4 -5.29 -0.60 32.89
N GLU A 5 -6.35 -0.09 32.28
CA GLU A 5 -7.33 0.73 33.02
C GLU A 5 -8.04 -0.06 34.12
N ASP A 6 -8.18 -1.39 33.99
CA ASP A 6 -9.00 -2.24 34.84
C ASP A 6 -8.19 -3.00 35.91
N PHE A 7 -6.90 -3.35 35.67
CA PHE A 7 -6.12 -4.21 36.55
C PHE A 7 -4.61 -4.08 36.36
N GLU A 8 -3.85 -4.51 37.41
CA GLU A 8 -2.40 -4.62 37.31
C GLU A 8 -1.97 -5.91 36.61
N ILE A 9 -0.92 -5.81 35.78
CA ILE A 9 -0.37 -6.92 35.02
C ILE A 9 0.96 -7.38 35.66
N PRO A 10 1.16 -8.67 35.89
CA PRO A 10 2.44 -9.20 36.35
C PRO A 10 3.55 -8.90 35.33
N PHE A 11 4.71 -8.51 35.78
CA PHE A 11 5.87 -8.23 34.98
C PHE A 11 7.16 -8.71 35.58
N THR A 12 8.19 -8.85 34.77
CA THR A 12 9.56 -9.14 35.22
C THR A 12 10.50 -8.07 34.69
N VAL A 13 11.58 -7.81 35.45
CA VAL A 13 12.62 -6.88 35.04
C VAL A 13 13.90 -7.65 34.78
N LYS A 14 14.46 -7.49 33.56
CA LYS A 14 15.73 -8.11 33.21
C LYS A 14 16.52 -7.13 32.32
N ASN A 15 17.80 -6.90 32.66
CA ASN A 15 18.68 -6.01 31.92
C ASN A 15 18.06 -4.61 31.68
N ASN A 16 17.49 -3.99 32.69
CA ASN A 16 16.79 -2.71 32.65
C ASN A 16 15.59 -2.64 31.69
N ARG A 17 15.04 -3.79 31.31
CA ARG A 17 13.83 -3.89 30.51
C ARG A 17 12.70 -4.54 31.26
N ILE A 18 11.49 -4.06 31.07
CA ILE A 18 10.27 -4.64 31.64
C ILE A 18 9.71 -5.63 30.63
N PHE A 19 9.46 -6.85 31.08
CA PHE A 19 8.84 -7.90 30.27
C PHE A 19 7.45 -8.18 30.82
N VAL A 20 6.47 -8.09 29.98
CA VAL A 20 5.06 -8.33 30.26
C VAL A 20 4.58 -9.49 29.38
N ASN A 21 3.88 -10.43 30.00
CA ASN A 21 3.15 -11.47 29.26
C ASN A 21 1.66 -11.27 29.53
N TYR A 22 1.00 -10.63 28.58
CA TYR A 22 -0.43 -10.35 28.67
C TYR A 22 -1.13 -10.85 27.41
N LYS A 23 -2.17 -11.64 27.59
CA LYS A 23 -2.99 -12.18 26.50
C LYS A 23 -4.43 -11.72 26.69
N PRO A 24 -4.91 -10.76 25.90
CA PRO A 24 -6.31 -10.36 25.92
C PRO A 24 -7.25 -11.49 25.52
N GLU A 25 -8.44 -11.52 26.09
CA GLU A 25 -9.47 -12.51 25.77
C GLU A 25 -10.27 -12.18 24.50
N LYS A 26 -10.28 -10.91 24.11
CA LYS A 26 -11.06 -10.40 22.98
C LYS A 26 -10.16 -9.65 21.99
N ASN A 27 -10.59 -9.61 20.74
CA ASN A 27 -10.00 -8.74 19.73
C ASN A 27 -10.33 -7.27 20.06
N GLY A 28 -9.43 -6.36 19.73
CA GLY A 28 -9.57 -4.94 19.99
C GLY A 28 -8.24 -4.23 20.19
N ASP A 29 -8.30 -2.96 20.51
CA ASP A 29 -7.16 -2.13 20.81
C ASP A 29 -6.95 -2.07 22.32
N TYR A 30 -5.70 -2.20 22.75
CA TYR A 30 -5.32 -2.28 24.15
C TYR A 30 -4.20 -1.31 24.46
N ARG A 31 -4.28 -0.66 25.63
CA ARG A 31 -3.23 0.19 26.18
C ARG A 31 -2.71 -0.39 27.50
N ILE A 32 -1.39 -0.56 27.57
CA ILE A 32 -0.70 -0.96 28.78
C ILE A 32 0.09 0.23 29.30
N PHE A 33 -0.15 0.61 30.53
CA PHE A 33 0.56 1.67 31.23
C PHE A 33 1.74 1.10 32.02
N THR A 34 2.84 1.85 32.04
CA THR A 34 3.99 1.59 32.91
C THR A 34 4.28 2.84 33.72
N GLU A 35 4.45 2.67 35.02
CA GLU A 35 4.76 3.75 35.96
C GLU A 35 5.98 3.41 36.80
N ILE A 36 7.01 4.26 36.72
CA ILE A 36 8.27 4.11 37.44
C ILE A 36 8.65 5.46 38.04
N ASN A 37 8.80 5.53 39.35
CA ASN A 37 9.20 6.74 40.08
C ASN A 37 8.32 7.98 39.72
N GLY A 38 7.02 7.77 39.57
CA GLY A 38 6.05 8.82 39.22
C GLY A 38 6.02 9.20 37.75
N ILE A 39 6.88 8.63 36.91
CA ILE A 39 6.85 8.82 35.47
C ILE A 39 5.95 7.75 34.87
N LYS A 40 4.92 8.19 34.14
CA LYS A 40 3.95 7.35 33.47
C LYS A 40 4.17 7.37 31.96
N THR A 41 4.21 6.17 31.36
CA THR A 41 4.21 5.98 29.90
C THR A 41 3.25 4.85 29.53
N PHE A 42 3.04 4.63 28.23
CA PHE A 42 2.15 3.57 27.77
C PHE A 42 2.67 2.91 26.48
N ALA A 43 2.14 1.74 26.20
CA ALA A 43 2.29 1.05 24.93
C ALA A 43 0.92 0.61 24.42
N ASP A 44 0.67 0.78 23.12
CA ASP A 44 -0.56 0.33 22.47
C ASP A 44 -0.28 -0.89 21.61
N PHE A 45 -1.21 -1.82 21.60
CA PHE A 45 -1.22 -2.93 20.67
C PHE A 45 -2.64 -3.31 20.27
N THR A 46 -2.78 -3.96 19.12
CA THR A 46 -4.08 -4.40 18.62
C THR A 46 -4.11 -5.91 18.48
N VAL A 47 -5.22 -6.52 18.87
CA VAL A 47 -5.50 -7.95 18.67
C VAL A 47 -6.56 -8.09 17.61
N LYS A 48 -6.27 -8.84 16.58
CA LYS A 48 -7.16 -9.07 15.43
C LYS A 48 -7.48 -10.56 15.29
N THR A 49 -8.52 -10.87 14.53
CA THR A 49 -8.74 -12.20 14.01
C THR A 49 -7.54 -12.68 13.18
N ASP A 50 -7.49 -13.98 12.88
CA ASP A 50 -6.42 -14.48 12.03
C ASP A 50 -6.41 -13.78 10.66
N PHE A 51 -5.23 -13.70 10.05
CA PHE A 51 -5.00 -12.93 8.85
C PHE A 51 -5.86 -13.37 7.67
N GLY A 52 -6.06 -14.69 7.48
CA GLY A 52 -6.89 -15.23 6.40
C GLY A 52 -8.36 -14.82 6.55
N THR A 53 -8.89 -14.88 7.77
CA THR A 53 -10.24 -14.41 8.11
C THR A 53 -10.37 -12.90 7.90
N LEU A 54 -9.38 -12.11 8.33
CA LEU A 54 -9.37 -10.66 8.13
C LEU A 54 -9.44 -10.29 6.65
N VAL A 55 -8.61 -10.90 5.82
CA VAL A 55 -8.60 -10.70 4.36
C VAL A 55 -9.94 -11.06 3.75
N LYS A 56 -10.49 -12.22 4.11
CA LYS A 56 -11.79 -12.67 3.60
C LYS A 56 -12.91 -11.71 3.98
N ASN A 57 -12.98 -11.29 5.24
CA ASN A 57 -14.00 -10.36 5.72
C ASN A 57 -13.88 -9.00 5.03
N ARG A 58 -12.65 -8.53 4.79
CA ARG A 58 -12.42 -7.31 4.03
C ARG A 58 -12.91 -7.41 2.59
N ILE A 59 -12.62 -8.49 1.89
CA ILE A 59 -13.11 -8.72 0.52
C ILE A 59 -14.64 -8.83 0.49
N ASP A 60 -15.25 -9.54 1.45
CA ASP A 60 -16.71 -9.60 1.58
C ASP A 60 -17.31 -8.21 1.76
N PHE A 61 -16.68 -7.36 2.57
CA PHE A 61 -17.13 -5.98 2.76
C PHE A 61 -17.02 -5.15 1.47
N ILE A 62 -15.88 -5.21 0.77
CA ILE A 62 -15.68 -4.51 -0.51
C ILE A 62 -16.78 -4.92 -1.51
N VAL A 63 -16.94 -6.20 -1.74
CA VAL A 63 -17.87 -6.74 -2.75
C VAL A 63 -19.34 -6.43 -2.42
N ASN A 64 -19.70 -6.40 -1.13
CA ASN A 64 -21.10 -6.19 -0.72
C ASN A 64 -21.45 -4.73 -0.41
N ARG A 65 -20.47 -3.89 -0.10
CA ARG A 65 -20.68 -2.55 0.45
C ARG A 65 -19.99 -1.42 -0.29
N GLN A 66 -18.93 -1.71 -1.05
CA GLN A 66 -18.12 -0.69 -1.74
C GLN A 66 -18.19 -0.80 -3.26
N GLN A 67 -18.73 -1.86 -3.84
CA GLN A 67 -18.93 -1.93 -5.28
C GLN A 67 -20.25 -1.25 -5.68
N TYR A 68 -20.15 -0.26 -6.55
CA TYR A 68 -21.31 0.42 -7.10
C TYR A 68 -21.84 -0.33 -8.32
N ILE A 69 -23.10 -0.73 -8.27
CA ILE A 69 -23.77 -1.48 -9.35
C ILE A 69 -25.01 -0.70 -9.78
N LYS A 70 -24.91 -0.04 -10.92
CA LYS A 70 -26.05 0.69 -11.52
C LYS A 70 -25.82 0.83 -13.03
N SER A 71 -26.50 0.00 -13.81
CA SER A 71 -26.43 0.03 -15.27
C SER A 71 -26.67 1.44 -15.81
N GLY A 72 -25.85 1.86 -16.77
CA GLY A 72 -25.91 3.18 -17.40
C GLY A 72 -25.22 4.30 -16.61
N SER A 73 -24.70 4.02 -15.41
CA SER A 73 -23.84 4.96 -14.68
C SER A 73 -22.38 4.82 -15.12
N SER A 74 -21.66 5.93 -15.22
CA SER A 74 -20.19 5.91 -15.41
C SER A 74 -19.46 5.20 -14.27
N LEU A 75 -20.05 5.16 -13.08
CA LEU A 75 -19.50 4.46 -11.91
C LEU A 75 -19.87 2.97 -11.86
N ASP A 76 -20.67 2.43 -12.79
CA ASP A 76 -21.09 1.03 -12.74
C ASP A 76 -19.88 0.09 -12.74
N GLY A 77 -19.77 -0.75 -11.71
CA GLY A 77 -18.64 -1.63 -11.48
C GLY A 77 -17.50 -1.07 -10.60
N ALA A 78 -17.48 0.25 -10.35
CA ALA A 78 -16.44 0.89 -9.55
C ALA A 78 -16.45 0.43 -8.08
N TYR A 79 -15.27 0.36 -7.48
CA TYR A 79 -15.12 0.33 -6.02
C TYR A 79 -15.00 1.76 -5.50
N LEU A 80 -15.85 2.13 -4.55
CA LEU A 80 -15.95 3.48 -4.03
C LEU A 80 -15.48 3.58 -2.58
N ILE A 81 -15.17 4.79 -2.15
CA ILE A 81 -14.94 5.12 -0.75
C ILE A 81 -16.20 4.76 0.06
N TYR A 82 -16.00 4.23 1.27
CA TYR A 82 -17.09 3.96 2.20
C TYR A 82 -16.94 4.81 3.46
N ASP A 83 -18.01 5.54 3.79
CA ASP A 83 -18.09 6.33 5.03
C ASP A 83 -18.62 5.46 6.16
N ASN A 84 -17.73 5.01 7.05
CA ASN A 84 -18.08 4.15 8.19
C ASN A 84 -19.04 4.83 9.19
N ALA A 85 -18.94 6.14 9.36
CA ALA A 85 -19.82 6.87 10.27
C ALA A 85 -21.25 6.99 9.75
N LYS A 86 -21.38 7.10 8.42
CA LYS A 86 -22.69 7.21 7.76
C LYS A 86 -23.21 5.88 7.22
N ASN A 87 -22.38 4.82 7.21
CA ASN A 87 -22.69 3.49 6.69
C ASN A 87 -23.16 3.47 5.23
N HIS A 88 -22.53 4.26 4.37
CA HIS A 88 -22.81 4.26 2.93
C HIS A 88 -21.58 4.59 2.09
N MET A 89 -21.65 4.28 0.77
CA MET A 89 -20.66 4.69 -0.19
C MET A 89 -20.66 6.22 -0.34
N PHE A 90 -19.48 6.79 -0.51
CA PHE A 90 -19.30 8.20 -0.78
C PHE A 90 -19.20 8.45 -2.28
N PHE A 91 -20.04 9.34 -2.81
CA PHE A 91 -20.18 9.61 -4.25
C PHE A 91 -19.69 10.98 -4.67
N GLU A 92 -19.68 11.92 -3.74
CA GLU A 92 -19.34 13.31 -4.02
C GLU A 92 -17.91 13.59 -3.59
N ASP A 93 -17.10 14.07 -4.52
CA ASP A 93 -15.74 14.44 -4.23
C ASP A 93 -15.33 15.62 -5.12
N CYS A 94 -14.76 16.64 -4.48
CA CYS A 94 -14.15 17.77 -5.17
C CYS A 94 -12.75 17.45 -5.69
N ILE A 95 -12.17 16.30 -5.31
CA ILE A 95 -10.86 15.84 -5.72
C ILE A 95 -11.00 14.66 -6.69
N PRO A 96 -10.66 14.82 -7.97
CA PRO A 96 -10.85 13.79 -8.99
C PRO A 96 -10.20 12.44 -8.68
N ASP A 97 -9.17 12.44 -7.84
CA ASP A 97 -8.46 11.21 -7.47
C ASP A 97 -9.17 10.36 -6.45
N HIS A 98 -10.05 10.92 -5.66
CA HIS A 98 -10.65 10.21 -4.55
C HIS A 98 -11.64 9.19 -5.09
N ASN A 99 -12.75 9.47 -5.48
CA ASN A 99 -13.74 8.51 -5.89
C ASN A 99 -13.34 7.80 -7.20
N ALA A 100 -13.54 6.54 -7.32
CA ALA A 100 -13.44 5.74 -8.55
C ALA A 100 -12.24 6.03 -9.49
N SER A 101 -11.26 6.80 -9.06
CA SER A 101 -10.11 7.17 -9.90
C SER A 101 -9.08 6.05 -10.03
N ALA A 102 -8.08 6.28 -10.88
CA ALA A 102 -7.00 5.33 -11.13
C ALA A 102 -6.17 4.96 -9.88
N GLU A 103 -6.27 5.71 -8.81
CA GLU A 103 -5.60 5.39 -7.55
C GLU A 103 -6.39 4.44 -6.65
N ARG A 104 -7.67 4.19 -6.93
CA ARG A 104 -8.55 3.31 -6.12
C ARG A 104 -8.41 1.83 -6.46
N VAL A 105 -7.28 1.40 -6.96
CA VAL A 105 -7.08 0.02 -7.41
C VAL A 105 -6.74 -0.96 -6.29
N GLY A 106 -6.46 -0.50 -5.09
CA GLY A 106 -6.08 -1.35 -3.94
C GLY A 106 -7.08 -2.47 -3.67
N MET A 107 -8.38 -2.18 -3.74
CA MET A 107 -9.46 -3.16 -3.60
C MET A 107 -9.42 -4.23 -4.72
N GLY A 108 -9.25 -3.80 -5.96
CA GLY A 108 -9.13 -4.71 -7.10
C GLY A 108 -7.88 -5.58 -7.03
N LEU A 109 -6.75 -5.01 -6.64
CA LEU A 109 -5.49 -5.73 -6.44
C LEU A 109 -5.62 -6.80 -5.34
N LEU A 110 -6.23 -6.46 -4.21
CA LEU A 110 -6.46 -7.38 -3.10
C LEU A 110 -7.31 -8.58 -3.55
N ILE A 111 -8.41 -8.34 -4.26
CA ILE A 111 -9.30 -9.38 -4.75
C ILE A 111 -8.60 -10.25 -5.81
N ALA A 112 -7.89 -9.63 -6.77
CA ALA A 112 -7.16 -10.37 -7.81
C ALA A 112 -6.08 -11.27 -7.20
N LYS A 113 -5.33 -10.78 -6.21
CA LYS A 113 -4.30 -11.55 -5.50
C LYS A 113 -4.90 -12.72 -4.72
N TYR A 114 -5.98 -12.49 -3.98
CA TYR A 114 -6.67 -13.52 -3.22
C TYR A 114 -7.20 -14.66 -4.12
N LEU A 115 -7.80 -14.32 -5.27
CA LEU A 115 -8.37 -15.29 -6.20
C LEU A 115 -7.31 -16.18 -6.88
N GLN A 116 -6.04 -15.83 -6.88
CA GLN A 116 -4.98 -16.70 -7.41
C GLN A 116 -4.83 -17.99 -6.62
N THR A 117 -5.23 -18.00 -5.35
CA THR A 117 -5.14 -19.18 -4.46
C THR A 117 -6.48 -19.66 -3.93
N HIS A 118 -7.55 -18.86 -4.07
CA HIS A 118 -8.88 -19.16 -3.53
C HIS A 118 -9.96 -18.99 -4.60
N LYS A 119 -10.65 -20.05 -4.94
CA LYS A 119 -11.78 -19.97 -5.90
C LYS A 119 -13.02 -19.39 -5.21
N ASN A 120 -13.58 -18.32 -5.80
CA ASN A 120 -14.83 -17.72 -5.37
C ASN A 120 -15.49 -16.97 -6.53
N ASP A 121 -16.57 -17.53 -7.08
CA ASP A 121 -17.26 -16.98 -8.25
C ASP A 121 -17.88 -15.60 -7.99
N LYS A 122 -18.32 -15.31 -6.76
CA LYS A 122 -18.88 -14.02 -6.42
C LYS A 122 -17.80 -12.92 -6.49
N TYR A 123 -16.63 -13.18 -5.91
CA TYR A 123 -15.51 -12.25 -5.95
C TYR A 123 -14.99 -12.07 -7.39
N LYS A 124 -14.93 -13.17 -8.14
CA LYS A 124 -14.52 -13.10 -9.55
C LYS A 124 -15.46 -12.23 -10.37
N ARG A 125 -16.79 -12.43 -10.27
CA ARG A 125 -17.77 -11.56 -10.95
C ARG A 125 -17.67 -10.09 -10.54
N SER A 126 -17.40 -9.83 -9.26
CA SER A 126 -17.19 -8.47 -8.78
C SER A 126 -15.93 -7.85 -9.41
N LEU A 127 -14.83 -8.59 -9.43
CA LEU A 127 -13.58 -8.16 -10.04
C LEU A 127 -13.74 -7.93 -11.56
N ASP A 128 -14.46 -8.80 -12.26
CA ASP A 128 -14.71 -8.66 -13.71
C ASP A 128 -15.44 -7.34 -14.01
N LYS A 129 -16.48 -7.03 -13.24
CA LYS A 129 -17.18 -5.73 -13.36
C LYS A 129 -16.26 -4.53 -13.08
N TYR A 130 -15.34 -4.68 -12.13
CA TYR A 130 -14.36 -3.65 -11.85
C TYR A 130 -13.37 -3.47 -13.01
N ILE A 131 -12.90 -4.55 -13.63
CA ILE A 131 -12.04 -4.49 -14.81
C ILE A 131 -12.79 -3.85 -16.01
N GLU A 132 -14.08 -4.19 -16.20
CA GLU A 132 -14.94 -3.54 -17.21
C GLU A 132 -15.04 -2.03 -16.96
N PHE A 133 -15.24 -1.60 -15.70
CA PHE A 133 -15.21 -0.20 -15.30
C PHE A 133 -13.87 0.46 -15.64
N ILE A 134 -12.74 -0.13 -15.25
CA ILE A 134 -11.40 0.43 -15.52
C ILE A 134 -11.18 0.63 -17.03
N THR A 135 -11.51 -0.35 -17.85
CA THR A 135 -11.28 -0.28 -19.31
C THR A 135 -12.26 0.64 -20.01
N ARG A 136 -13.46 0.83 -19.47
CA ARG A 136 -14.46 1.75 -20.01
C ARG A 136 -14.16 3.21 -19.65
N GLU A 137 -13.79 3.49 -18.39
CA GLU A 137 -13.76 4.85 -17.85
C GLU A 137 -12.35 5.43 -17.65
N ILE A 138 -11.35 4.59 -17.37
CA ILE A 138 -10.03 5.02 -16.89
C ILE A 138 -8.90 4.68 -17.87
N TYR A 139 -8.90 3.48 -18.42
CA TYR A 139 -7.85 3.01 -19.33
C TYR A 139 -8.28 3.11 -20.80
N ASP A 140 -7.41 3.60 -21.65
CA ASP A 140 -7.64 3.67 -23.08
C ASP A 140 -7.06 2.43 -23.78
N GLU A 141 -7.93 1.61 -24.35
CA GLU A 141 -7.55 0.35 -25.01
C GLU A 141 -6.75 0.55 -26.30
N GLU A 142 -6.88 1.71 -26.95
CA GLU A 142 -6.17 2.01 -28.19
C GLU A 142 -4.74 2.49 -27.89
N THR A 143 -4.61 3.47 -27.02
CA THR A 143 -3.33 4.15 -26.76
C THR A 143 -2.55 3.57 -25.56
N GLY A 144 -3.23 2.92 -24.62
CA GLY A 144 -2.66 2.51 -23.35
C GLY A 144 -2.60 3.63 -22.30
N TYR A 145 -3.17 4.80 -22.58
CA TYR A 145 -3.17 5.92 -21.66
C TYR A 145 -4.09 5.67 -20.46
N VAL A 146 -3.67 6.11 -19.28
CA VAL A 146 -4.44 6.03 -18.03
C VAL A 146 -4.88 7.43 -17.63
N TYR A 147 -6.18 7.66 -17.63
CA TYR A 147 -6.79 8.92 -17.22
C TYR A 147 -6.91 9.03 -15.69
N GLY A 148 -6.98 10.26 -15.19
CA GLY A 148 -7.06 10.53 -13.75
C GLY A 148 -8.41 10.18 -13.13
N THR A 149 -9.49 10.31 -13.89
CA THR A 149 -10.85 10.12 -13.40
C THR A 149 -11.80 9.59 -14.46
N VAL A 150 -13.03 9.30 -14.02
CA VAL A 150 -14.15 8.75 -14.80
C VAL A 150 -14.41 9.53 -16.07
N GLY A 151 -14.92 8.86 -17.11
CA GLY A 151 -15.20 9.45 -18.41
C GLY A 151 -13.94 9.74 -19.21
N LYS A 152 -12.83 9.07 -18.90
CA LYS A 152 -11.51 9.31 -19.52
C LYS A 152 -11.15 10.78 -19.48
N ASN A 153 -11.35 11.39 -18.32
CA ASN A 153 -11.11 12.81 -18.11
C ASN A 153 -9.76 13.06 -17.47
N GLN A 154 -9.12 14.16 -17.85
CA GLN A 154 -7.78 14.51 -17.43
C GLN A 154 -7.63 16.03 -17.32
N TYR A 155 -7.35 16.52 -16.12
CA TYR A 155 -7.03 17.94 -15.90
C TYR A 155 -5.58 18.27 -16.24
N ARG A 156 -4.67 17.33 -15.94
CA ARG A 156 -3.23 17.44 -16.18
C ARG A 156 -2.65 16.04 -16.32
N ILE A 157 -1.51 15.91 -16.99
CA ILE A 157 -0.76 14.66 -17.01
C ILE A 157 -0.38 14.29 -15.57
N ARG A 158 -0.76 13.08 -15.15
CA ARG A 158 -0.52 12.59 -13.82
C ARG A 158 0.14 11.21 -13.87
N LEU A 159 1.46 11.21 -13.62
CA LEU A 159 2.27 10.01 -13.76
C LEU A 159 2.04 8.96 -12.66
N TYR A 160 1.30 9.28 -11.60
CA TYR A 160 0.93 8.32 -10.55
C TYR A 160 -0.06 7.25 -10.99
N ASN A 161 -0.93 7.55 -11.94
CA ASN A 161 -2.08 6.70 -12.24
C ASN A 161 -1.69 5.42 -12.97
N ALA A 162 -0.85 5.53 -13.99
CA ALA A 162 -0.44 4.40 -14.83
C ALA A 162 0.23 3.26 -14.05
N PRO A 163 1.15 3.52 -13.11
CA PRO A 163 1.79 2.49 -12.28
C PRO A 163 0.81 1.55 -11.58
N TRP A 164 -0.22 2.09 -10.94
CA TRP A 164 -1.22 1.30 -10.22
C TRP A 164 -2.03 0.40 -11.15
N ILE A 165 -2.43 0.91 -12.31
CA ILE A 165 -3.17 0.14 -13.32
C ILE A 165 -2.28 -0.95 -13.93
N SER A 166 -0.97 -0.70 -14.10
CA SER A 166 -0.03 -1.73 -14.57
C SER A 166 0.06 -2.91 -13.60
N MET A 167 0.04 -2.64 -12.29
CA MET A 167 0.00 -3.69 -11.27
C MET A 167 -1.30 -4.51 -11.38
N LEU A 168 -2.44 -3.84 -11.51
CA LEU A 168 -3.74 -4.50 -11.63
C LEU A 168 -3.78 -5.45 -12.84
N PHE A 169 -3.35 -4.98 -14.02
CA PHE A 169 -3.30 -5.84 -15.20
C PHE A 169 -2.30 -6.98 -15.07
N THR A 170 -1.16 -6.77 -14.41
CA THR A 170 -0.22 -7.83 -14.10
C THR A 170 -0.84 -8.90 -13.19
N GLU A 171 -1.56 -8.50 -12.14
CA GLU A 171 -2.28 -9.44 -11.26
C GLU A 171 -3.39 -10.18 -11.99
N MET A 172 -4.11 -9.51 -12.90
CA MET A 172 -5.13 -10.14 -13.73
C MET A 172 -4.53 -11.18 -14.68
N TYR A 173 -3.36 -10.91 -15.29
CA TYR A 173 -2.64 -11.93 -16.05
C TYR A 173 -2.25 -13.12 -15.17
N LEU A 174 -1.75 -12.88 -13.97
CA LEU A 174 -1.36 -13.96 -13.05
C LEU A 174 -2.56 -14.81 -12.64
N LEU A 175 -3.76 -14.21 -12.54
CA LEU A 175 -4.99 -14.89 -12.21
C LEU A 175 -5.57 -15.70 -13.39
N GLU A 176 -5.68 -15.07 -14.58
CA GLU A 176 -6.42 -15.62 -15.71
C GLU A 176 -5.53 -16.28 -16.77
N LYS A 177 -4.25 -15.94 -16.81
CA LYS A 177 -3.30 -16.32 -17.88
C LYS A 177 -3.71 -15.84 -19.27
N ASP A 178 -4.58 -14.84 -19.35
CA ASP A 178 -4.99 -14.22 -20.61
C ASP A 178 -3.98 -13.15 -21.05
N GLY A 179 -3.37 -13.36 -22.22
CA GLY A 179 -2.34 -12.49 -22.78
C GLY A 179 -2.77 -11.03 -23.03
N LYS A 180 -4.09 -10.78 -23.16
CA LYS A 180 -4.64 -9.42 -23.33
C LYS A 180 -4.18 -8.45 -22.21
N TYR A 181 -4.00 -8.97 -20.99
CA TYR A 181 -3.53 -8.13 -19.86
C TYR A 181 -2.07 -7.74 -20.02
N LEU A 182 -1.22 -8.62 -20.55
CA LEU A 182 0.16 -8.25 -20.86
C LEU A 182 0.25 -7.27 -22.05
N ASP A 183 -0.66 -7.37 -23.03
CA ASP A 183 -0.76 -6.38 -24.12
C ASP A 183 -1.08 -4.99 -23.55
N ARG A 184 -2.03 -4.92 -22.60
CA ARG A 184 -2.37 -3.68 -21.89
C ARG A 184 -1.18 -3.13 -21.12
N VAL A 185 -0.44 -3.97 -20.41
CA VAL A 185 0.77 -3.56 -19.67
C VAL A 185 1.81 -2.98 -20.60
N MET A 186 2.06 -3.61 -21.77
CA MET A 186 3.03 -3.08 -22.75
C MET A 186 2.59 -1.73 -23.33
N LYS A 187 1.33 -1.60 -23.77
CA LYS A 187 0.80 -0.31 -24.26
C LYS A 187 0.94 0.78 -23.21
N LEU A 188 0.56 0.46 -21.97
CA LEU A 188 0.65 1.38 -20.84
C LEU A 188 2.09 1.86 -20.58
N PHE A 189 3.07 0.96 -20.54
CA PHE A 189 4.45 1.38 -20.31
C PHE A 189 5.06 2.13 -21.48
N ARG A 190 4.70 1.80 -22.71
CA ARG A 190 5.15 2.59 -23.89
C ARG A 190 4.70 4.04 -23.79
N ILE A 191 3.40 4.29 -23.48
CA ILE A 191 2.91 5.66 -23.32
C ILE A 191 3.46 6.32 -22.07
N TYR A 192 3.51 5.61 -20.93
CA TYR A 192 4.05 6.13 -19.67
C TYR A 192 5.47 6.66 -19.81
N TYR A 193 6.36 5.90 -20.45
CA TYR A 193 7.74 6.32 -20.66
C TYR A 193 7.88 7.39 -21.74
N SER A 194 7.00 7.42 -22.74
CA SER A 194 7.01 8.48 -23.76
C SER A 194 6.67 9.87 -23.20
N ILE A 195 5.91 9.92 -22.10
CA ILE A 195 5.49 11.17 -21.46
C ILE A 195 6.33 11.53 -20.22
N GLY A 196 7.47 10.88 -20.02
CA GLY A 196 8.47 11.24 -18.99
C GLY A 196 8.46 10.38 -17.73
N GLY A 197 7.80 9.22 -17.74
CA GLY A 197 7.76 8.29 -16.62
C GLY A 197 9.12 7.83 -16.12
N ASP A 198 10.15 7.84 -16.96
CA ASP A 198 11.53 7.47 -16.61
C ASP A 198 12.24 8.48 -15.68
N LYS A 199 11.63 9.63 -15.42
CA LYS A 199 12.12 10.65 -14.48
C LYS A 199 11.31 10.73 -13.20
N PHE A 200 10.24 9.96 -13.11
CA PHE A 200 9.29 9.99 -12.02
C PHE A 200 9.63 8.91 -10.98
N TYR A 201 9.10 9.01 -9.76
CA TYR A 201 9.30 8.06 -8.65
C TYR A 201 7.96 7.42 -8.24
N PRO A 202 7.45 6.47 -9.02
CA PRO A 202 6.10 5.92 -8.83
C PRO A 202 6.06 4.83 -7.78
N ASN A 203 5.03 4.81 -6.98
CA ASN A 203 4.82 3.80 -5.94
C ASN A 203 4.22 2.47 -6.44
N GLY A 204 3.67 2.43 -7.61
CA GLY A 204 2.82 1.33 -8.09
C GLY A 204 3.46 0.38 -9.09
N ILE A 205 4.71 0.55 -9.49
CA ILE A 205 5.36 -0.40 -10.43
C ILE A 205 5.99 -1.56 -9.65
N SER A 206 5.81 -2.77 -10.15
CA SER A 206 6.48 -3.99 -9.70
C SER A 206 7.36 -4.52 -10.83
N ILE A 207 8.62 -4.09 -10.87
CA ILE A 207 9.57 -4.44 -11.95
C ILE A 207 9.74 -5.96 -12.05
N LEU A 208 10.10 -6.58 -10.91
CA LEU A 208 10.43 -8.01 -10.87
C LEU A 208 9.21 -8.86 -11.23
N LYS A 209 8.04 -8.57 -10.67
CA LYS A 209 6.81 -9.33 -10.94
C LYS A 209 6.38 -9.18 -12.40
N THR A 210 6.39 -7.96 -12.92
CA THR A 210 5.98 -7.68 -14.30
C THR A 210 6.90 -8.39 -15.30
N LEU A 211 8.20 -8.26 -15.16
CA LEU A 211 9.17 -8.95 -16.04
C LEU A 211 9.03 -10.47 -15.96
N ASN A 212 8.85 -11.02 -14.74
CA ASN A 212 8.62 -12.46 -14.58
C ASN A 212 7.32 -12.93 -15.25
N ALA A 213 6.26 -12.11 -15.25
CA ALA A 213 5.02 -12.42 -15.94
C ALA A 213 5.24 -12.54 -17.47
N PHE A 214 5.96 -11.62 -18.08
CA PHE A 214 6.31 -11.68 -19.51
C PHE A 214 7.21 -12.89 -19.84
N LYS A 215 8.20 -13.15 -18.99
CA LYS A 215 9.07 -14.32 -19.13
C LYS A 215 8.29 -15.63 -19.06
N ALA A 216 7.40 -15.75 -18.07
CA ALA A 216 6.54 -16.95 -17.90
C ALA A 216 5.53 -17.12 -19.04
N ALA A 217 5.13 -16.04 -19.71
CA ALA A 217 4.28 -16.07 -20.88
C ALA A 217 5.03 -16.41 -22.19
N GLY A 218 6.35 -16.56 -22.16
CA GLY A 218 7.18 -16.77 -23.34
C GLY A 218 7.29 -15.55 -24.27
N ARG A 219 6.94 -14.35 -23.77
CA ARG A 219 6.95 -13.09 -24.54
C ARG A 219 8.32 -12.41 -24.48
N GLN A 220 9.32 -13.05 -25.09
CA GLN A 220 10.72 -12.65 -24.99
C GLN A 220 10.99 -11.23 -25.53
N SER A 221 10.44 -10.87 -26.68
CA SER A 221 10.64 -9.54 -27.28
C SER A 221 10.09 -8.42 -26.39
N ASP A 222 8.88 -8.62 -25.83
CA ASP A 222 8.29 -7.64 -24.91
C ASP A 222 9.05 -7.57 -23.58
N PHE A 223 9.54 -8.71 -23.09
CA PHE A 223 10.41 -8.74 -21.92
C PHE A 223 11.68 -7.88 -22.14
N GLU A 224 12.35 -8.02 -23.27
CA GLU A 224 13.58 -7.26 -23.59
C GLU A 224 13.30 -5.77 -23.72
N GLU A 225 12.21 -5.39 -24.41
CA GLU A 225 11.78 -4.00 -24.53
C GLU A 225 11.50 -3.39 -23.15
N LEU A 226 10.70 -4.08 -22.33
CA LEU A 226 10.31 -3.59 -21.01
C LEU A 226 11.51 -3.56 -20.05
N TYR A 227 12.39 -4.55 -20.10
CA TYR A 227 13.63 -4.58 -19.35
C TYR A 227 14.49 -3.36 -19.66
N ALA A 228 14.64 -3.00 -20.95
CA ALA A 228 15.40 -1.82 -21.34
C ALA A 228 14.77 -0.51 -20.81
N MET A 229 13.43 -0.40 -20.86
CA MET A 229 12.72 0.74 -20.28
C MET A 229 12.94 0.85 -18.77
N PHE A 230 12.80 -0.24 -18.03
CA PHE A 230 13.03 -0.27 -16.59
C PHE A 230 14.49 0.01 -16.24
N ARG A 231 15.44 -0.54 -17.00
CA ARG A 231 16.85 -0.25 -16.80
C ARG A 231 17.14 1.25 -16.90
N LYS A 232 16.64 1.90 -17.94
CA LYS A 232 16.79 3.35 -18.12
C LYS A 232 16.23 4.13 -16.93
N HIS A 233 15.06 3.73 -16.45
CA HIS A 233 14.40 4.36 -15.30
C HIS A 233 15.21 4.20 -14.01
N VAL A 234 15.66 2.97 -13.72
CA VAL A 234 16.50 2.67 -12.56
C VAL A 234 17.86 3.38 -12.66
N ASP A 235 18.50 3.41 -13.83
CA ASP A 235 19.76 4.13 -14.03
C ASP A 235 19.60 5.63 -13.75
N ASN A 236 18.45 6.24 -14.08
CA ASN A 236 18.15 7.64 -13.71
C ASN A 236 18.07 7.81 -12.18
N MET A 237 17.41 6.89 -11.46
CA MET A 237 17.34 6.91 -9.99
C MET A 237 18.74 6.74 -9.36
N VAL A 238 19.53 5.79 -9.86
CA VAL A 238 20.91 5.57 -9.41
C VAL A 238 21.79 6.80 -9.64
N LYS A 239 21.66 7.44 -10.80
CA LYS A 239 22.37 8.69 -11.12
C LYS A 239 21.98 9.83 -10.18
N ASN A 240 20.72 9.96 -9.84
CA ASN A 240 20.25 11.01 -8.93
C ASN A 240 20.68 10.75 -7.48
N GLY A 241 20.91 9.49 -7.10
CA GLY A 241 21.22 9.12 -5.72
C GLY A 241 20.16 9.67 -4.77
N THR A 242 20.56 10.30 -3.68
CA THR A 242 19.67 10.93 -2.70
C THR A 242 19.24 12.37 -3.06
N SER A 243 19.60 12.86 -4.24
CA SER A 243 19.09 14.11 -4.77
C SER A 243 17.73 13.90 -5.44
N TYR A 244 16.72 13.63 -4.64
CA TYR A 244 15.37 13.33 -5.13
C TYR A 244 14.75 14.51 -5.89
N PRO A 245 14.00 14.23 -6.97
CA PRO A 245 13.33 15.27 -7.74
C PRO A 245 12.29 16.04 -6.92
N LYS A 246 12.15 17.34 -7.20
CA LYS A 246 11.22 18.26 -6.51
C LYS A 246 9.85 18.39 -7.19
N HIS A 247 9.45 17.42 -7.99
CA HIS A 247 8.23 17.58 -8.79
C HIS A 247 6.94 17.29 -8.04
N GLU A 248 7.01 16.62 -6.92
CA GLU A 248 5.85 16.28 -6.07
C GLU A 248 6.14 16.63 -4.61
N VAL A 249 6.83 15.78 -3.88
CA VAL A 249 7.27 15.96 -2.52
C VAL A 249 8.77 15.76 -2.47
N ASN A 250 9.46 16.69 -1.88
CA ASN A 250 10.92 16.69 -1.79
C ASN A 250 11.36 15.96 -0.52
N TYR A 251 12.05 14.83 -0.65
CA TYR A 251 12.62 14.08 0.45
C TYR A 251 11.58 13.68 1.52
N GLU A 252 10.76 12.74 1.17
CA GLU A 252 9.86 12.08 2.12
C GLU A 252 9.71 10.60 1.80
N GLN A 253 9.03 9.83 2.64
CA GLN A 253 8.91 8.38 2.54
C GLN A 253 8.40 7.91 1.18
N THR A 254 7.44 8.59 0.56
CA THR A 254 6.83 8.19 -0.71
C THR A 254 7.68 8.47 -1.94
N ILE A 255 8.78 9.20 -1.82
CA ILE A 255 9.77 9.36 -2.89
C ILE A 255 10.98 8.45 -2.69
N VAL A 256 11.37 8.22 -1.45
CA VAL A 256 12.51 7.32 -1.12
C VAL A 256 12.13 5.86 -1.34
N SER A 257 10.89 5.46 -0.97
CA SER A 257 10.38 4.10 -1.12
C SER A 257 10.42 3.59 -2.56
N PRO A 258 9.92 4.31 -3.58
CA PRO A 258 10.03 3.88 -4.97
C PRO A 258 11.48 3.64 -5.41
N ALA A 259 12.40 4.54 -5.07
CA ALA A 259 13.81 4.35 -5.40
C ALA A 259 14.37 3.09 -4.75
N ALA A 260 14.13 2.89 -3.45
CA ALA A 260 14.57 1.69 -2.73
C ALA A 260 13.99 0.41 -3.35
N THR A 261 12.69 0.39 -3.67
CA THR A 261 12.01 -0.76 -4.28
C THR A 261 12.53 -1.04 -5.68
N PHE A 262 12.53 -0.04 -6.58
CA PHE A 262 12.90 -0.22 -7.98
C PHE A 262 14.31 -0.73 -8.14
N ILE A 263 15.27 -0.08 -7.45
CA ILE A 263 16.67 -0.45 -7.54
C ILE A 263 16.88 -1.84 -6.93
N SER A 264 16.20 -2.20 -5.83
CA SER A 264 16.27 -3.53 -5.22
C SER A 264 15.71 -4.63 -6.12
N GLU A 265 14.52 -4.43 -6.69
CA GLU A 265 13.92 -5.38 -7.63
C GLU A 265 14.79 -5.55 -8.89
N PHE A 266 15.35 -4.44 -9.39
CA PHE A 266 16.22 -4.48 -10.55
C PHE A 266 17.57 -5.16 -10.24
N ALA A 267 18.11 -5.01 -9.04
CA ALA A 267 19.28 -5.75 -8.59
C ALA A 267 19.04 -7.28 -8.63
N ILE A 268 17.83 -7.73 -8.26
CA ILE A 268 17.48 -9.17 -8.33
C ILE A 268 17.45 -9.67 -9.78
N ILE A 269 16.77 -8.95 -10.68
CA ILE A 269 16.55 -9.44 -12.05
C ILE A 269 17.83 -9.32 -12.91
N SER A 270 18.65 -8.29 -12.69
CA SER A 270 19.89 -8.06 -13.44
C SER A 270 21.08 -8.83 -12.88
N SER A 271 21.07 -9.16 -11.59
CA SER A 271 22.21 -9.71 -10.84
C SER A 271 23.44 -8.80 -10.86
N GLU A 272 23.29 -7.51 -11.11
CA GLU A 272 24.39 -6.54 -11.15
C GLU A 272 24.60 -5.91 -9.77
N GLU A 273 25.79 -6.09 -9.19
CA GLU A 273 26.14 -5.61 -7.84
C GLU A 273 25.99 -4.07 -7.67
N LYS A 274 26.22 -3.32 -8.76
CA LYS A 274 26.06 -1.85 -8.71
C LYS A 274 24.67 -1.40 -8.26
N TYR A 275 23.61 -2.13 -8.63
CA TYR A 275 22.26 -1.82 -8.23
C TYR A 275 22.00 -2.19 -6.76
N LEU A 276 22.58 -3.28 -6.27
CA LEU A 276 22.49 -3.62 -4.86
C LEU A 276 23.16 -2.58 -3.97
N ASN A 277 24.35 -2.10 -4.39
CA ASN A 277 25.06 -1.03 -3.70
C ASN A 277 24.29 0.30 -3.73
N ALA A 278 23.67 0.64 -4.84
CA ALA A 278 22.81 1.83 -4.93
C ALA A 278 21.55 1.67 -4.06
N ALA A 279 20.88 0.51 -4.10
CA ALA A 279 19.70 0.23 -3.27
C ALA A 279 19.98 0.41 -1.77
N LYS A 280 21.19 0.04 -1.31
CA LYS A 280 21.62 0.21 0.09
C LYS A 280 21.50 1.66 0.55
N ILE A 281 21.91 2.61 -0.27
CA ILE A 281 21.87 4.04 0.07
C ILE A 281 20.41 4.50 0.31
N HIS A 282 19.51 4.08 -0.58
CA HIS A 282 18.10 4.45 -0.47
C HIS A 282 17.39 3.74 0.69
N ILE A 283 17.73 2.47 0.95
CA ILE A 283 17.11 1.75 2.06
C ILE A 283 17.59 2.26 3.42
N GLU A 284 18.85 2.64 3.56
CA GLU A 284 19.39 3.28 4.76
C GLU A 284 18.78 4.68 4.97
N THR A 285 18.45 5.37 3.90
CA THR A 285 17.71 6.65 3.95
C THR A 285 16.28 6.42 4.40
N LEU A 286 15.59 5.42 3.82
CA LEU A 286 14.22 5.07 4.18
C LEU A 286 14.09 4.61 5.65
N ASP A 287 15.10 3.90 6.16
CA ASP A 287 15.17 3.41 7.54
C ASP A 287 15.14 4.54 8.60
N ARG A 288 15.44 5.78 8.20
CA ARG A 288 15.42 6.95 9.08
C ARG A 288 14.02 7.52 9.32
N PHE A 289 13.04 7.11 8.54
CA PHE A 289 11.65 7.57 8.70
C PHE A 289 10.85 6.77 9.70
N SER A 290 11.37 5.63 10.17
CA SER A 290 10.70 4.74 11.13
C SER A 290 11.65 4.26 12.22
N GLY A 291 11.10 3.64 13.24
CA GLY A 291 11.88 3.03 14.33
C GLY A 291 10.96 2.37 15.35
N GLU A 292 11.59 1.75 16.36
CA GLU A 292 10.88 1.15 17.47
C GLU A 292 10.10 2.19 18.26
N GLN A 293 8.81 1.98 18.42
CA GLN A 293 7.89 2.84 19.15
C GLN A 293 6.99 2.01 20.07
N PRO A 294 6.54 2.57 21.20
CA PRO A 294 5.70 1.83 22.15
C PRO A 294 4.25 1.65 21.68
N SER A 295 3.82 2.38 20.66
CA SER A 295 2.48 2.23 20.10
C SER A 295 2.54 1.48 18.77
N CYS A 296 1.68 0.49 18.57
CA CYS A 296 1.54 -0.24 17.30
C CYS A 296 1.18 0.68 16.13
N HIS A 297 0.53 1.82 16.40
CA HIS A 297 0.23 2.81 15.35
C HIS A 297 1.48 3.53 14.82
N MET A 298 2.59 3.48 15.56
CA MET A 298 3.84 4.16 15.22
C MET A 298 5.02 3.21 15.02
N ASN A 299 4.97 2.01 15.63
CA ASN A 299 6.10 1.10 15.66
C ASN A 299 6.48 0.63 14.26
N GLU A 300 7.68 0.98 13.81
CA GLU A 300 8.19 0.77 12.44
C GLU A 300 7.27 1.33 11.34
N ILE A 301 6.37 2.23 11.68
CA ILE A 301 5.56 2.98 10.71
C ILE A 301 6.33 4.24 10.31
N PRO A 302 6.58 4.46 9.02
CA PRO A 302 7.35 5.62 8.57
C PRO A 302 6.60 6.92 8.80
N ILE A 303 7.31 7.91 9.33
CA ILE A 303 6.81 9.28 9.43
C ILE A 303 6.65 9.83 8.01
N ARG A 304 5.53 10.48 7.76
CA ARG A 304 5.24 11.13 6.51
C ARG A 304 4.85 12.58 6.74
N TYR A 305 5.51 13.48 6.03
CA TYR A 305 5.12 14.87 5.93
C TYR A 305 4.16 15.07 4.75
N TRP A 306 3.06 15.77 4.96
CA TRP A 306 2.08 16.12 3.96
C TRP A 306 2.18 17.60 3.61
N ASP A 307 2.53 17.85 2.40
CA ASP A 307 2.71 19.18 1.84
C ASP A 307 1.35 19.70 1.34
N ASP A 308 0.62 20.38 2.21
CA ASP A 308 -0.73 20.91 1.94
C ASP A 308 -1.78 19.89 1.44
N TYR A 309 -1.54 18.61 1.67
CA TYR A 309 -2.46 17.58 1.23
C TYR A 309 -3.15 16.90 2.40
N TRP A 310 -4.41 16.56 2.21
CA TRP A 310 -5.19 15.77 3.15
C TRP A 310 -5.74 14.51 2.47
N PHE A 311 -6.03 13.49 3.25
CA PHE A 311 -6.79 12.34 2.81
C PHE A 311 -7.69 11.86 3.95
N GLY A 312 -8.74 11.13 3.59
CA GLY A 312 -9.79 10.76 4.51
C GLY A 312 -10.76 11.90 4.81
N LYS A 313 -11.77 11.58 5.58
CA LYS A 313 -12.90 12.47 5.89
C LYS A 313 -12.53 13.65 6.77
N SER A 314 -11.57 13.48 7.65
CA SER A 314 -11.22 14.49 8.65
C SER A 314 -10.42 15.66 8.08
N MET A 315 -9.96 15.62 6.86
CA MET A 315 -9.19 16.67 6.21
C MET A 315 -8.04 17.19 7.12
N GLN A 316 -7.23 16.26 7.65
CA GLN A 316 -6.12 16.58 8.54
C GLN A 316 -4.79 16.45 7.82
N TYR A 317 -3.93 17.43 8.04
CA TYR A 317 -2.59 17.49 7.45
C TYR A 317 -1.56 16.87 8.41
N GLY A 318 -0.50 16.30 7.84
CA GLY A 318 0.61 15.78 8.63
C GLY A 318 0.27 14.48 9.31
N ASP A 319 0.40 14.41 10.58
CA ASP A 319 0.44 13.29 11.50
C ASP A 319 -0.68 12.23 11.34
N THR A 320 -0.67 11.54 10.21
CA THR A 320 -1.59 10.44 9.91
C THR A 320 -0.77 9.19 9.64
N PHE A 321 -0.70 8.28 10.60
CA PHE A 321 -0.03 7.00 10.46
C PHE A 321 -0.54 5.98 11.49
N PRO A 322 -0.65 4.69 11.06
CA PRO A 322 -0.39 4.27 9.69
C PRO A 322 -1.46 4.76 8.72
N HIS A 323 -1.11 4.81 7.45
CA HIS A 323 -2.03 4.90 6.34
C HIS A 323 -1.54 3.97 5.22
N TYR A 324 -2.26 3.89 4.09
CA TYR A 324 -1.94 2.90 3.07
C TYR A 324 -0.49 2.98 2.54
N TRP A 325 0.12 4.16 2.49
CA TRP A 325 1.50 4.30 2.02
C TRP A 325 2.54 3.76 3.01
N SER A 326 2.18 3.54 4.26
CA SER A 326 3.08 2.90 5.23
C SER A 326 3.50 1.50 4.77
N CYS A 327 2.60 0.75 4.13
CA CYS A 327 2.89 -0.57 3.59
C CYS A 327 3.93 -0.57 2.44
N LEU A 328 4.12 0.57 1.75
CA LEU A 328 5.15 0.70 0.71
C LEU A 328 6.57 0.63 1.30
N THR A 329 6.77 1.16 2.49
CA THR A 329 8.02 1.00 3.22
C THR A 329 8.28 -0.46 3.59
N ALA A 330 7.26 -1.18 4.07
CA ALA A 330 7.36 -2.62 4.33
C ALA A 330 7.75 -3.39 3.04
N ARG A 331 7.13 -3.07 1.91
CA ARG A 331 7.51 -3.63 0.60
C ARG A 331 8.97 -3.36 0.27
N SER A 332 9.42 -2.11 0.40
CA SER A 332 10.81 -1.72 0.09
C SER A 332 11.83 -2.47 0.94
N PHE A 333 11.58 -2.61 2.24
CA PHE A 333 12.44 -3.39 3.14
C PHE A 333 12.46 -4.87 2.75
N ASN A 334 11.31 -5.46 2.40
CA ASN A 334 11.21 -6.85 1.96
C ASN A 334 11.95 -7.08 0.64
N ASP A 335 11.84 -6.19 -0.33
CA ASP A 335 12.49 -6.33 -1.63
C ASP A 335 14.00 -6.15 -1.50
N TYR A 336 14.45 -5.21 -0.66
CA TYR A 336 15.87 -5.11 -0.34
C TYR A 336 16.38 -6.34 0.42
N TYR A 337 15.62 -6.90 1.36
CA TYR A 337 15.98 -8.18 2.00
C TYR A 337 16.10 -9.31 0.98
N LYS A 338 15.19 -9.42 0.01
CA LYS A 338 15.28 -10.44 -1.06
C LYS A 338 16.56 -10.28 -1.89
N ALA A 339 17.00 -9.05 -2.16
CA ALA A 339 18.21 -8.76 -2.89
C ALA A 339 19.48 -8.98 -2.07
N SER A 340 19.53 -8.45 -0.83
CA SER A 340 20.74 -8.35 -0.01
C SER A 340 20.93 -9.47 0.99
N LYS A 341 19.85 -10.18 1.39
CA LYS A 341 19.77 -11.14 2.49
C LYS A 341 20.07 -10.54 3.89
N VAL A 342 20.01 -9.22 4.05
CA VAL A 342 20.22 -8.55 5.33
C VAL A 342 18.95 -8.68 6.18
N LYS A 343 18.97 -9.58 7.15
CA LYS A 343 17.81 -10.04 7.96
C LYS A 343 17.07 -8.91 8.68
N LYS A 344 17.78 -7.88 9.17
CA LYS A 344 17.20 -6.68 9.79
C LYS A 344 16.01 -6.13 8.99
N TYR A 345 16.12 -6.08 7.66
CA TYR A 345 15.08 -5.48 6.82
C TYR A 345 13.86 -6.39 6.63
N SER A 346 14.02 -7.71 6.73
CA SER A 346 12.88 -8.63 6.81
C SER A 346 12.09 -8.45 8.12
N GLU A 347 12.79 -8.25 9.23
CA GLU A 347 12.17 -8.00 10.53
C GLU A 347 11.39 -6.67 10.52
N LYS A 348 12.01 -5.60 10.06
CA LYS A 348 11.36 -4.29 9.90
C LYS A 348 10.16 -4.32 8.95
N ALA A 349 10.27 -5.01 7.83
CA ALA A 349 9.17 -5.20 6.90
C ALA A 349 7.98 -5.90 7.58
N THR A 350 8.26 -6.95 8.37
CA THR A 350 7.24 -7.71 9.09
C THR A 350 6.53 -6.85 10.12
N GLU A 351 7.26 -6.09 10.93
CA GLU A 351 6.65 -5.22 11.94
C GLU A 351 5.83 -4.10 11.29
N CYS A 352 6.37 -3.43 10.27
CA CYS A 352 5.66 -2.37 9.55
C CYS A 352 4.34 -2.89 8.94
N ILE A 353 4.35 -4.02 8.24
CA ILE A 353 3.13 -4.53 7.59
C ILE A 353 2.10 -5.03 8.60
N LYS A 354 2.55 -5.66 9.71
CA LYS A 354 1.66 -6.08 10.81
C LYS A 354 0.95 -4.88 11.43
N ASN A 355 1.68 -3.80 11.68
CA ASN A 355 1.12 -2.61 12.29
C ASN A 355 0.15 -1.86 11.37
N CYS A 356 0.30 -1.97 10.05
CA CYS A 356 -0.73 -1.50 9.10
C CYS A 356 -2.07 -2.25 9.23
N MET A 357 -2.10 -3.45 9.83
CA MET A 357 -3.34 -4.21 10.00
C MET A 357 -4.31 -3.56 10.98
N CYS A 358 -3.87 -2.62 11.83
CA CYS A 358 -4.76 -1.85 12.70
C CYS A 358 -5.79 -1.01 11.90
N LEU A 359 -5.53 -0.73 10.61
CA LEU A 359 -6.46 -0.02 9.73
C LEU A 359 -7.72 -0.80 9.38
N PHE A 360 -7.84 -2.06 9.82
CA PHE A 360 -8.98 -2.92 9.52
C PHE A 360 -9.64 -3.40 10.79
N THR A 361 -10.97 -3.50 10.77
CA THR A 361 -11.75 -4.16 11.82
C THR A 361 -12.06 -5.61 11.44
N ASP A 362 -12.34 -6.45 12.43
CA ASP A 362 -12.61 -7.87 12.20
C ASP A 362 -13.84 -8.15 11.34
N ASP A 363 -14.79 -7.21 11.27
CA ASP A 363 -15.97 -7.28 10.40
C ASP A 363 -15.70 -6.81 8.95
N GLY A 364 -14.44 -6.51 8.62
CA GLY A 364 -14.01 -6.14 7.27
C GLY A 364 -14.12 -4.67 6.91
N ARG A 365 -14.50 -3.79 7.84
CA ARG A 365 -14.39 -2.34 7.61
C ARG A 365 -12.92 -1.96 7.53
N GLY A 366 -12.64 -0.88 6.82
CA GLY A 366 -11.31 -0.30 6.74
C GLY A 366 -11.31 1.17 7.14
N SER A 367 -10.12 1.71 7.37
CA SER A 367 -9.88 3.12 7.58
C SER A 367 -8.69 3.57 6.75
N ALA A 368 -8.78 4.73 6.13
CA ALA A 368 -7.69 5.30 5.32
C ALA A 368 -6.44 5.57 6.16
N ALA A 369 -6.61 5.93 7.43
CA ALA A 369 -5.50 6.22 8.33
C ALA A 369 -5.93 6.18 9.80
N TYR A 370 -4.95 6.00 10.69
CA TYR A 370 -5.07 6.39 12.09
C TYR A 370 -4.49 7.79 12.26
N ILE A 371 -5.23 8.67 12.91
CA ILE A 371 -4.85 10.06 13.10
C ILE A 371 -4.17 10.20 14.45
N TYR A 372 -2.91 10.55 14.43
CA TYR A 372 -2.05 10.71 15.59
C TYR A 372 -1.31 12.08 15.47
N PRO A 373 -1.04 12.82 16.52
CA PRO A 373 -1.31 12.60 17.95
C PRO A 373 -2.71 13.08 18.38
N TYR A 374 -2.91 13.30 19.70
CA TYR A 374 -4.16 13.73 20.33
C TYR A 374 -4.85 14.93 19.62
N LYS A 375 -4.08 15.84 19.05
CA LYS A 375 -4.56 16.95 18.21
C LYS A 375 -3.69 17.14 17.00
N THR A 376 -4.32 17.33 15.86
CA THR A 376 -3.68 17.70 14.59
C THR A 376 -4.40 18.91 14.00
N ASN A 377 -3.68 20.02 13.78
CA ASN A 377 -4.27 21.29 13.29
C ASN A 377 -5.51 21.74 14.09
N GLY A 378 -5.44 21.62 15.42
CA GLY A 378 -6.54 22.02 16.30
C GLY A 378 -7.74 21.07 16.35
N ARG A 379 -7.73 19.96 15.59
CA ARG A 379 -8.74 18.92 15.57
C ARG A 379 -8.33 17.74 16.46
N SER A 380 -9.33 17.06 17.01
CA SER A 380 -9.11 15.84 17.79
C SER A 380 -8.43 14.76 16.94
N GLY A 381 -7.42 14.11 17.49
CA GLY A 381 -6.74 12.94 16.95
C GLY A 381 -7.01 11.68 17.79
N GLU A 382 -6.08 10.72 17.79
CA GLU A 382 -6.18 9.38 18.40
C GLU A 382 -7.45 8.64 17.97
N LYS A 383 -7.72 8.65 16.67
CA LYS A 383 -8.88 7.96 16.10
C LYS A 383 -8.57 7.46 14.70
N PHE A 384 -9.30 6.45 14.26
CA PHE A 384 -9.33 6.04 12.87
C PHE A 384 -10.17 7.01 12.03
N ASP A 385 -9.72 7.33 10.82
CA ASP A 385 -10.52 8.07 9.87
C ASP A 385 -11.78 7.29 9.48
N ASP A 386 -12.90 7.99 9.31
CA ASP A 386 -14.17 7.36 8.99
C ASP A 386 -14.23 6.78 7.56
N TRP A 387 -13.34 7.16 6.67
CA TRP A 387 -13.36 6.69 5.30
C TRP A 387 -12.51 5.44 5.11
N ALA A 388 -13.12 4.39 4.56
CA ALA A 388 -12.40 3.29 3.94
C ALA A 388 -12.08 3.68 2.50
N ASN A 389 -10.82 3.92 2.22
CA ASN A 389 -10.34 4.52 0.98
C ASN A 389 -9.23 3.68 0.33
N ASP A 390 -7.96 3.90 0.72
CA ASP A 390 -6.79 3.32 0.06
C ASP A 390 -6.10 2.22 0.89
N GLN A 391 -6.55 1.97 2.09
CA GLN A 391 -5.91 1.05 3.03
C GLN A 391 -5.75 -0.38 2.50
N ASP A 392 -6.51 -0.77 1.48
CA ASP A 392 -6.48 -2.12 0.91
C ASP A 392 -5.16 -2.50 0.26
N PHE A 393 -4.33 -1.51 -0.11
CA PHE A 393 -2.94 -1.76 -0.49
C PHE A 393 -2.15 -2.46 0.63
N ALA A 394 -2.47 -2.19 1.91
CA ALA A 394 -1.78 -2.84 3.02
C ALA A 394 -2.06 -4.36 3.06
N LEU A 395 -3.31 -4.77 2.89
CA LEU A 395 -3.66 -6.21 2.79
C LEU A 395 -3.12 -6.85 1.51
N TYR A 396 -3.15 -6.13 0.39
CA TYR A 396 -2.57 -6.61 -0.86
C TYR A 396 -1.06 -6.89 -0.69
N PHE A 397 -0.30 -5.94 -0.15
CA PHE A 397 1.14 -6.15 0.07
C PHE A 397 1.44 -7.16 1.17
N ALA A 398 0.56 -7.30 2.17
CA ALA A 398 0.69 -8.36 3.16
C ALA A 398 0.57 -9.76 2.52
N LEU A 399 -0.40 -9.96 1.60
CA LEU A 399 -0.51 -11.19 0.81
C LEU A 399 0.66 -11.38 -0.16
N GLU A 400 1.13 -10.30 -0.78
CA GLU A 400 2.21 -10.33 -1.76
C GLU A 400 3.56 -10.69 -1.15
N THR A 401 3.85 -10.13 0.01
CA THR A 401 5.13 -10.33 0.71
C THR A 401 5.16 -11.61 1.52
N GLU A 402 3.99 -12.18 1.83
CA GLU A 402 3.82 -13.34 2.72
C GLU A 402 4.52 -13.18 4.10
N LEU A 403 4.62 -11.93 4.57
CA LEU A 403 5.23 -11.62 5.87
C LEU A 403 4.31 -11.91 7.06
N ILE A 404 3.00 -12.03 6.82
CA ILE A 404 1.99 -12.37 7.82
C ILE A 404 1.43 -13.76 7.49
N GLY A 405 1.17 -14.59 8.52
CA GLY A 405 0.56 -15.92 8.36
C GLY A 405 1.52 -17.08 8.14
N LYS A 406 2.82 -16.84 8.14
CA LYS A 406 3.84 -17.90 8.27
C LYS A 406 4.18 -18.08 9.75
N ASN A 407 3.40 -18.88 10.47
CA ASN A 407 3.76 -19.41 11.79
C ASN A 407 4.32 -20.81 11.63
#